data_bb52e81bdedb6d22b2aaa9fac9f9fa3b
#
_entry.id   bb52e81bdedb6d22b2aaa9fac9f9fa3b
#
_cell.length_a   1.000
_cell.length_b   1.000
_cell.length_c   1.000
_cell.angle_alpha   90.00
_cell.angle_beta   90.00
_cell.angle_gamma   90.00
#
_symmetry.space_group_name_H-M   'P 1'
#
loop_
_entity.id
_entity.type
_entity.pdbx_description
1 polymer ?
#
loop_
_entity_poly.entity_id
_entity_poly.type
_entity_poly.pdbx_seq_one_letter_code
_entity_poly.pdbx_strand_id
1 'polypeptide(L)'
;EKGVSLERAIELALQYPLPKHSETISLDAARGRVLASGLASKVDDPRFDNSAMDGFAVIASDCQSPGAELTIVGTSQTGGETPPSITSGQACRIMTGAPLPAGADAIVMVEDTEVNQEKVTINGPARTGYIRKRAENLSIGQEALPAGTLLSSASIALAGTMGHGEVEAIKKPRIAILSTGDELVQPGTELAPGQIYESNSHALASLVESMGCEAVRHESANDSMDELRTTLDTLSTCDAILTSGGVSMGEWDLVRKIM
;
A
#
# COMPACT_ATOMS: atom_id res chain seq x y z
N GLU A 1 37.33 -3.05 -12.98
CA GLU A 1 37.59 -4.49 -13.09
C GLU A 1 37.13 -5.00 -14.45
N LYS A 2 37.80 -6.03 -15.02
CA LYS A 2 37.43 -6.63 -16.33
C LYS A 2 37.13 -8.12 -16.13
N GLY A 3 36.14 -8.66 -16.86
CA GLY A 3 35.80 -10.06 -16.83
C GLY A 3 35.25 -10.55 -15.48
N VAL A 4 34.48 -9.69 -14.80
CA VAL A 4 33.87 -10.01 -13.50
C VAL A 4 32.70 -11.00 -13.67
N SER A 5 32.45 -11.84 -12.65
CA SER A 5 31.25 -12.67 -12.60
C SER A 5 29.98 -11.80 -12.42
N LEU A 6 28.80 -12.41 -12.67
CA LEU A 6 27.52 -11.74 -12.46
C LEU A 6 27.35 -11.28 -10.99
N GLU A 7 27.72 -12.12 -10.05
CA GLU A 7 27.65 -11.83 -8.61
C GLU A 7 28.51 -10.61 -8.27
N ARG A 8 29.73 -10.58 -8.82
CA ARG A 8 30.64 -9.43 -8.61
C ARG A 8 30.11 -8.15 -9.25
N ALA A 9 29.49 -8.24 -10.41
CA ALA A 9 28.86 -7.09 -11.06
C ALA A 9 27.72 -6.52 -10.22
N ILE A 10 26.89 -7.39 -9.64
CA ILE A 10 25.80 -6.98 -8.71
C ILE A 10 26.39 -6.32 -7.47
N GLU A 11 27.42 -6.89 -6.84
CA GLU A 11 28.08 -6.28 -5.69
C GLU A 11 28.59 -4.87 -5.99
N LEU A 12 29.22 -4.68 -7.15
CA LEU A 12 29.72 -3.39 -7.58
C LEU A 12 28.59 -2.38 -7.78
N ALA A 13 27.49 -2.79 -8.42
CA ALA A 13 26.33 -1.93 -8.63
C ALA A 13 25.70 -1.49 -7.29
N LEU A 14 25.62 -2.40 -6.32
CA LEU A 14 25.04 -2.11 -4.99
C LEU A 14 25.90 -1.16 -4.13
N GLN A 15 27.17 -0.93 -4.50
CA GLN A 15 28.00 0.10 -3.83
C GLN A 15 27.56 1.52 -4.15
N TYR A 16 26.80 1.72 -5.22
CA TYR A 16 26.30 3.01 -5.67
C TYR A 16 24.76 3.05 -5.66
N PRO A 17 24.16 3.09 -4.46
CA PRO A 17 22.70 3.12 -4.36
C PRO A 17 22.16 4.41 -4.96
N LEU A 18 21.01 4.32 -5.62
CA LEU A 18 20.30 5.50 -6.13
C LEU A 18 19.89 6.44 -5.00
N PRO A 19 19.89 7.76 -5.22
CA PRO A 19 19.39 8.74 -4.26
C PRO A 19 17.95 8.42 -3.85
N LYS A 20 17.66 8.50 -2.54
CA LYS A 20 16.31 8.32 -2.00
C LYS A 20 15.69 9.68 -1.73
N HIS A 21 14.88 10.15 -2.65
CA HIS A 21 14.02 11.32 -2.44
C HIS A 21 12.62 10.84 -2.07
N SER A 22 11.91 11.58 -1.22
CA SER A 22 10.51 11.30 -0.90
C SER A 22 9.58 12.32 -1.56
N GLU A 23 8.31 11.92 -1.70
CA GLU A 23 7.21 12.76 -2.12
C GLU A 23 5.94 12.32 -1.42
N THR A 24 5.03 13.28 -1.18
CA THR A 24 3.71 12.97 -0.63
C THR A 24 2.77 12.61 -1.76
N ILE A 25 2.09 11.46 -1.63
CA ILE A 25 1.15 10.95 -2.62
C ILE A 25 -0.15 10.52 -1.94
N SER A 26 -1.27 10.60 -2.69
CA SER A 26 -2.55 10.05 -2.24
C SER A 26 -2.52 8.52 -2.17
N LEU A 27 -3.41 7.93 -1.37
CA LEU A 27 -3.55 6.47 -1.32
C LEU A 27 -3.91 5.86 -2.69
N ASP A 28 -4.66 6.58 -3.52
CA ASP A 28 -5.02 6.11 -4.87
C ASP A 28 -3.80 5.97 -5.80
N ALA A 29 -2.78 6.79 -5.58
CA ALA A 29 -1.51 6.74 -6.33
C ALA A 29 -0.44 5.84 -5.68
N ALA A 30 -0.75 5.24 -4.51
CA ALA A 30 0.26 4.60 -3.67
C ALA A 30 0.62 3.16 -4.06
N ARG A 31 -0.18 2.50 -4.91
CA ARG A 31 0.07 1.10 -5.29
C ARG A 31 1.43 0.93 -5.96
N GLY A 32 2.21 -0.04 -5.46
CA GLY A 32 3.55 -0.34 -5.98
C GLY A 32 4.61 0.70 -5.61
N ARG A 33 4.27 1.69 -4.76
CA ARG A 33 5.23 2.63 -4.19
C ARG A 33 5.83 2.07 -2.90
N VAL A 34 6.97 2.60 -2.51
CA VAL A 34 7.67 2.21 -1.28
C VAL A 34 7.54 3.34 -0.26
N LEU A 35 7.16 3.02 0.96
CA LEU A 35 7.07 4.01 2.04
C LEU A 35 8.45 4.61 2.37
N ALA A 36 8.53 5.93 2.41
CA ALA A 36 9.74 6.65 2.83
C ALA A 36 9.87 6.69 4.36
N SER A 37 8.75 6.75 5.07
CA SER A 37 8.66 6.75 6.54
C SER A 37 7.61 5.74 7.01
N GLY A 38 7.76 5.25 8.24
CA GLY A 38 6.77 4.35 8.84
C GLY A 38 5.43 5.06 9.08
N LEU A 39 4.33 4.31 8.98
CA LEU A 39 3.00 4.81 9.27
C LEU A 39 2.52 4.29 10.63
N ALA A 40 2.25 5.23 11.54
CA ALA A 40 1.60 4.97 12.80
C ALA A 40 0.10 5.28 12.69
N SER A 41 -0.73 4.52 13.39
CA SER A 41 -2.17 4.75 13.36
C SER A 41 -2.55 6.08 13.99
N LYS A 42 -3.43 6.83 13.33
CA LYS A 42 -4.01 8.08 13.82
C LYS A 42 -5.25 7.85 14.67
N VAL A 43 -5.76 6.62 14.69
CA VAL A 43 -6.98 6.21 15.40
C VAL A 43 -6.80 4.84 16.03
N ASP A 44 -7.59 4.51 17.03
CA ASP A 44 -7.72 3.14 17.51
C ASP A 44 -8.53 2.30 16.51
N ASP A 45 -8.22 1.02 16.37
CA ASP A 45 -9.00 0.06 15.61
C ASP A 45 -9.29 -1.20 16.45
N PRO A 46 -10.54 -1.49 16.78
CA PRO A 46 -11.73 -0.64 16.58
C PRO A 46 -11.66 0.68 17.38
N ARG A 47 -12.40 1.71 16.91
CA ARG A 47 -12.40 3.04 17.55
C ARG A 47 -13.10 3.06 18.93
N PHE A 48 -13.98 2.11 19.16
CA PHE A 48 -14.78 1.93 20.39
C PHE A 48 -15.14 0.46 20.55
N ASP A 49 -15.52 0.05 21.78
CA ASP A 49 -16.10 -1.27 21.99
C ASP A 49 -17.34 -1.43 21.11
N ASN A 50 -17.42 -2.50 20.34
CA ASN A 50 -18.52 -2.73 19.40
C ASN A 50 -18.95 -4.20 19.37
N SER A 51 -20.16 -4.44 18.83
CA SER A 51 -20.67 -5.79 18.68
C SER A 51 -20.06 -6.53 17.48
N ALA A 52 -19.69 -7.78 17.69
CA ALA A 52 -19.33 -8.71 16.62
C ALA A 52 -20.55 -9.37 15.97
N MET A 53 -21.73 -9.25 16.56
CA MET A 53 -22.97 -9.94 16.14
C MET A 53 -24.16 -8.98 16.16
N ASP A 54 -25.19 -9.31 15.39
CA ASP A 54 -26.51 -8.70 15.51
C ASP A 54 -27.27 -9.33 16.69
N GLY A 55 -27.94 -8.50 17.48
CA GLY A 55 -28.64 -9.01 18.64
C GLY A 55 -29.00 -7.95 19.66
N PHE A 56 -28.79 -8.27 20.93
CA PHE A 56 -29.08 -7.39 22.07
C PHE A 56 -27.86 -7.26 22.96
N ALA A 57 -27.50 -6.03 23.27
CA ALA A 57 -26.54 -5.68 24.31
C ALA A 57 -27.24 -5.73 25.64
N VAL A 58 -26.69 -6.50 26.57
CA VAL A 58 -27.30 -6.82 27.88
C VAL A 58 -26.26 -6.75 28.99
N ILE A 59 -26.74 -6.85 30.23
CA ILE A 59 -25.91 -7.15 31.40
C ILE A 59 -25.96 -8.67 31.61
N ALA A 60 -24.79 -9.33 31.56
CA ALA A 60 -24.68 -10.79 31.60
C ALA A 60 -25.34 -11.41 32.85
N SER A 61 -25.29 -10.70 34.01
CA SER A 61 -25.94 -11.17 35.25
C SER A 61 -27.45 -11.26 35.15
N ASP A 62 -28.09 -10.53 34.25
CA ASP A 62 -29.54 -10.54 34.06
C ASP A 62 -29.99 -11.70 33.15
N CYS A 63 -29.04 -12.39 32.49
CA CYS A 63 -29.29 -13.42 31.49
C CYS A 63 -28.74 -14.80 31.90
N GLN A 64 -28.71 -15.12 33.18
CA GLN A 64 -28.13 -16.36 33.69
C GLN A 64 -28.98 -17.61 33.39
N SER A 65 -30.25 -17.43 33.05
CA SER A 65 -31.17 -18.53 32.73
C SER A 65 -32.00 -18.20 31.48
N PRO A 66 -32.29 -19.18 30.64
CA PRO A 66 -33.23 -18.98 29.52
C PRO A 66 -34.59 -18.49 29.98
N GLY A 67 -35.23 -17.63 29.19
CA GLY A 67 -36.52 -17.03 29.49
C GLY A 67 -36.45 -15.71 30.26
N ALA A 68 -35.28 -15.14 30.48
CA ALA A 68 -35.14 -13.82 31.07
C ALA A 68 -35.80 -12.75 30.19
N GLU A 69 -36.71 -11.94 30.74
CA GLU A 69 -37.34 -10.84 30.01
C GLU A 69 -36.68 -9.51 30.34
N LEU A 70 -36.24 -8.77 29.30
CA LEU A 70 -35.63 -7.46 29.46
C LEU A 70 -36.42 -6.42 28.68
N THR A 71 -36.44 -5.18 29.15
CA THR A 71 -37.07 -4.05 28.47
C THR A 71 -36.11 -3.46 27.43
N ILE A 72 -36.55 -3.32 26.17
CA ILE A 72 -35.79 -2.71 25.11
C ILE A 72 -35.84 -1.19 25.24
N VAL A 73 -34.70 -0.54 25.53
CA VAL A 73 -34.63 0.91 25.75
C VAL A 73 -34.19 1.69 24.51
N GLY A 74 -33.79 1.00 23.44
CA GLY A 74 -33.40 1.63 22.20
C GLY A 74 -32.58 0.71 21.27
N THR A 75 -31.91 1.31 20.29
CA THR A 75 -31.12 0.59 19.30
C THR A 75 -29.77 1.27 19.08
N SER A 76 -28.70 0.49 19.09
CA SER A 76 -27.39 0.92 18.66
C SER A 76 -27.15 0.53 17.19
N GLN A 77 -26.83 1.50 16.35
CA GLN A 77 -26.61 1.32 14.92
C GLN A 77 -25.23 1.83 14.51
N THR A 78 -24.65 1.26 13.46
CA THR A 78 -23.43 1.76 12.84
C THR A 78 -23.69 3.12 12.20
N GLY A 79 -22.85 4.12 12.52
CA GLY A 79 -23.01 5.49 12.03
C GLY A 79 -24.20 6.26 12.64
N GLY A 80 -24.87 5.68 13.63
CA GLY A 80 -25.96 6.33 14.36
C GLY A 80 -25.47 7.23 15.51
N GLU A 81 -26.45 7.74 16.26
CA GLU A 81 -26.20 8.52 17.48
C GLU A 81 -25.65 7.63 18.61
N THR A 82 -25.18 8.24 19.68
CA THR A 82 -24.74 7.51 20.88
C THR A 82 -25.92 6.69 21.42
N PRO A 83 -25.75 5.36 21.57
CA PRO A 83 -26.85 4.52 22.06
C PRO A 83 -27.23 4.85 23.51
N PRO A 84 -28.49 4.59 23.92
CA PRO A 84 -28.90 4.77 25.32
C PRO A 84 -28.12 3.83 26.24
N SER A 85 -27.79 4.32 27.43
CA SER A 85 -27.21 3.47 28.47
C SER A 85 -28.24 2.45 28.93
N ILE A 86 -27.79 1.27 29.39
CA ILE A 86 -28.64 0.25 29.99
C ILE A 86 -28.32 0.06 31.45
N THR A 87 -29.35 -0.33 32.20
CA THR A 87 -29.28 -0.76 33.62
C THR A 87 -29.89 -2.16 33.77
N SER A 88 -29.79 -2.79 34.94
CA SER A 88 -30.37 -4.11 35.19
C SER A 88 -31.85 -4.18 34.76
N GLY A 89 -32.24 -5.28 34.10
CA GLY A 89 -33.55 -5.49 33.50
C GLY A 89 -33.78 -4.82 32.15
N GLN A 90 -32.74 -4.22 31.55
CA GLN A 90 -32.83 -3.53 30.27
C GLN A 90 -31.92 -4.18 29.22
N ALA A 91 -32.30 -4.04 27.96
CA ALA A 91 -31.50 -4.42 26.78
C ALA A 91 -31.55 -3.30 25.75
N CYS A 92 -30.49 -3.19 24.96
CA CYS A 92 -30.43 -2.35 23.78
C CYS A 92 -30.23 -3.21 22.53
N ARG A 93 -31.09 -3.07 21.52
CA ARG A 93 -30.87 -3.75 20.25
C ARG A 93 -29.56 -3.24 19.65
N ILE A 94 -28.74 -4.13 19.15
CA ILE A 94 -27.41 -3.78 18.61
C ILE A 94 -27.14 -4.48 17.29
N MET A 95 -26.54 -3.74 16.36
CA MET A 95 -26.12 -4.26 15.07
C MET A 95 -24.62 -4.57 15.10
N THR A 96 -24.18 -5.49 14.26
CA THR A 96 -22.75 -5.79 14.07
C THR A 96 -21.98 -4.52 13.74
N GLY A 97 -20.87 -4.27 14.44
CA GLY A 97 -20.04 -3.08 14.30
C GLY A 97 -20.57 -1.83 15.03
N ALA A 98 -21.77 -1.86 15.58
CA ALA A 98 -22.34 -0.74 16.33
C ALA A 98 -21.70 -0.58 17.72
N PRO A 99 -21.60 0.67 18.24
CA PRO A 99 -21.00 0.92 19.54
C PRO A 99 -21.77 0.23 20.67
N LEU A 100 -21.04 -0.34 21.62
CA LEU A 100 -21.61 -0.98 22.81
C LEU A 100 -22.25 0.09 23.71
N PRO A 101 -23.54 -0.05 24.09
CA PRO A 101 -24.18 0.83 25.05
C PRO A 101 -23.45 0.83 26.41
N ALA A 102 -23.38 2.00 27.06
CA ALA A 102 -22.84 2.09 28.39
C ALA A 102 -23.69 1.22 29.35
N GLY A 103 -23.03 0.46 30.23
CA GLY A 103 -23.65 -0.49 31.15
C GLY A 103 -23.77 -1.92 30.63
N ALA A 104 -23.67 -2.14 29.29
CA ALA A 104 -23.65 -3.49 28.74
C ALA A 104 -22.25 -4.13 28.91
N ASP A 105 -22.24 -5.42 29.16
CA ASP A 105 -21.02 -6.23 29.27
C ASP A 105 -21.09 -7.54 28.47
N ALA A 106 -22.23 -7.82 27.80
CA ALA A 106 -22.41 -9.00 26.96
C ALA A 106 -23.38 -8.75 25.81
N ILE A 107 -23.31 -9.63 24.80
CA ILE A 107 -24.21 -9.67 23.65
C ILE A 107 -24.93 -11.01 23.64
N VAL A 108 -26.24 -10.99 23.35
CA VAL A 108 -27.03 -12.16 22.97
C VAL A 108 -27.37 -12.04 21.50
N MET A 109 -27.15 -13.11 20.72
CA MET A 109 -27.44 -13.11 19.29
C MET A 109 -28.96 -13.02 19.05
N VAL A 110 -29.37 -12.39 17.97
CA VAL A 110 -30.78 -12.22 17.63
C VAL A 110 -31.52 -13.56 17.50
N GLU A 111 -30.82 -14.60 17.02
CA GLU A 111 -31.35 -15.96 16.86
C GLU A 111 -31.71 -16.63 18.20
N ASP A 112 -31.11 -16.17 19.27
CA ASP A 112 -31.33 -16.65 20.64
C ASP A 112 -32.35 -15.79 21.43
N THR A 113 -33.15 -14.99 20.72
CA THR A 113 -34.08 -14.05 21.34
C THR A 113 -35.47 -14.08 20.72
N GLU A 114 -36.48 -13.71 21.51
CA GLU A 114 -37.85 -13.47 21.04
C GLU A 114 -38.28 -12.05 21.43
N VAL A 115 -38.72 -11.26 20.45
CA VAL A 115 -39.16 -9.87 20.70
C VAL A 115 -40.69 -9.80 20.75
N ASN A 116 -41.22 -9.23 21.80
CA ASN A 116 -42.63 -8.95 21.94
C ASN A 116 -42.82 -7.49 22.38
N GLN A 117 -43.26 -6.63 21.46
CA GLN A 117 -43.41 -5.19 21.67
C GLN A 117 -42.09 -4.53 22.14
N GLU A 118 -42.07 -4.02 23.36
CA GLU A 118 -40.92 -3.35 24.00
C GLU A 118 -40.08 -4.29 24.88
N LYS A 119 -40.32 -5.60 24.81
CA LYS A 119 -39.56 -6.61 25.57
C LYS A 119 -38.87 -7.59 24.69
N VAL A 120 -37.73 -8.08 25.17
CA VAL A 120 -36.99 -9.19 24.57
C VAL A 120 -36.87 -10.32 25.60
N THR A 121 -37.20 -11.52 25.17
CA THR A 121 -36.97 -12.75 25.93
C THR A 121 -35.65 -13.35 25.51
N ILE A 122 -34.75 -13.61 26.42
CA ILE A 122 -33.42 -14.16 26.22
C ILE A 122 -33.47 -15.67 26.34
N ASN A 123 -33.29 -16.42 25.27
CA ASN A 123 -33.34 -17.87 25.24
C ASN A 123 -31.96 -18.54 25.15
N GLY A 124 -30.91 -17.76 24.77
CA GLY A 124 -29.54 -18.23 24.63
C GLY A 124 -28.54 -17.50 25.52
N PRO A 125 -27.26 -17.86 25.42
CA PRO A 125 -26.24 -17.35 26.30
C PRO A 125 -25.81 -15.90 25.98
N ALA A 126 -25.73 -15.07 26.99
CA ALA A 126 -25.05 -13.77 26.90
C ALA A 126 -23.54 -13.98 26.90
N ARG A 127 -22.86 -13.49 25.85
CA ARG A 127 -21.42 -13.71 25.62
C ARG A 127 -20.63 -12.41 25.59
N THR A 128 -19.69 -12.29 26.53
CA THR A 128 -18.71 -11.19 26.57
C THR A 128 -17.76 -11.21 25.38
N GLY A 129 -17.43 -12.41 24.83
CA GLY A 129 -16.57 -12.60 23.66
C GLY A 129 -17.14 -12.12 22.34
N TYR A 130 -18.41 -11.66 22.31
CA TYR A 130 -19.00 -11.00 21.15
C TYR A 130 -18.79 -9.48 21.16
N ILE A 131 -18.06 -8.96 22.13
CA ILE A 131 -17.65 -7.56 22.18
C ILE A 131 -16.21 -7.45 21.70
N ARG A 132 -16.02 -6.75 20.58
CA ARG A 132 -14.70 -6.34 20.12
C ARG A 132 -14.27 -5.12 20.90
N LYS A 133 -13.11 -5.19 21.53
CA LYS A 133 -12.62 -4.11 22.36
C LYS A 133 -11.96 -3.01 21.54
N ARG A 134 -12.11 -1.78 22.02
CA ARG A 134 -11.36 -0.64 21.47
C ARG A 134 -9.88 -0.95 21.42
N ALA A 135 -9.23 -0.63 20.30
CA ALA A 135 -7.80 -0.81 20.07
C ALA A 135 -7.30 -2.28 20.14
N GLU A 136 -8.19 -3.29 20.03
CA GLU A 136 -7.75 -4.69 20.07
C GLU A 136 -6.89 -5.10 18.86
N ASN A 137 -7.10 -4.45 17.71
CA ASN A 137 -6.30 -4.69 16.50
C ASN A 137 -5.10 -3.75 16.44
N LEU A 138 -5.32 -2.45 16.71
CA LEU A 138 -4.31 -1.41 16.55
C LEU A 138 -4.63 -0.19 17.43
N SER A 139 -3.63 0.27 18.18
CA SER A 139 -3.76 1.46 19.03
C SER A 139 -3.30 2.71 18.29
N ILE A 140 -3.87 3.86 18.63
CA ILE A 140 -3.36 5.15 18.17
C ILE A 140 -1.86 5.31 18.50
N GLY A 141 -1.07 5.76 17.54
CA GLY A 141 0.37 5.92 17.66
C GLY A 141 1.18 4.64 17.43
N GLN A 142 0.56 3.47 17.32
CA GLN A 142 1.25 2.22 17.01
C GLN A 142 1.64 2.20 15.53
N GLU A 143 2.92 1.94 15.24
CA GLU A 143 3.40 1.70 13.88
C GLU A 143 2.93 0.33 13.38
N ALA A 144 2.28 0.31 12.21
CA ALA A 144 1.79 -0.90 11.56
C ALA A 144 2.44 -1.16 10.19
N LEU A 145 2.93 -0.12 9.53
CA LEU A 145 3.63 -0.21 8.26
C LEU A 145 5.00 0.48 8.40
N PRO A 146 6.11 -0.27 8.50
CA PRO A 146 7.43 0.33 8.63
C PRO A 146 7.90 1.00 7.33
N ALA A 147 8.86 1.92 7.44
CA ALA A 147 9.58 2.48 6.31
C ALA A 147 10.16 1.37 5.43
N GLY A 148 10.17 1.56 4.11
CA GLY A 148 10.60 0.54 3.15
C GLY A 148 9.52 -0.48 2.77
N THR A 149 8.31 -0.39 3.33
CA THR A 149 7.19 -1.25 2.93
C THR A 149 6.78 -0.96 1.49
N LEU A 150 6.74 -2.00 0.65
CA LEU A 150 6.12 -1.94 -0.69
C LEU A 150 4.59 -1.95 -0.52
N LEU A 151 3.94 -0.88 -0.99
CA LEU A 151 2.50 -0.67 -0.82
C LEU A 151 1.70 -1.58 -1.76
N SER A 152 1.15 -2.64 -1.18
CA SER A 152 0.15 -3.54 -1.77
C SER A 152 -1.26 -2.98 -1.55
N SER A 153 -2.27 -3.62 -2.17
CA SER A 153 -3.68 -3.29 -1.89
C SER A 153 -4.02 -3.46 -0.41
N ALA A 154 -3.48 -4.47 0.27
CA ALA A 154 -3.68 -4.68 1.71
C ALA A 154 -3.04 -3.57 2.56
N SER A 155 -1.80 -3.17 2.23
CA SER A 155 -1.12 -2.07 2.93
C SER A 155 -1.85 -0.73 2.75
N ILE A 156 -2.40 -0.48 1.55
CA ILE A 156 -3.20 0.72 1.27
C ILE A 156 -4.49 0.71 2.08
N ALA A 157 -5.20 -0.43 2.13
CA ALA A 157 -6.40 -0.57 2.95
C ALA A 157 -6.10 -0.33 4.43
N LEU A 158 -5.00 -0.91 4.95
CA LEU A 158 -4.56 -0.70 6.32
C LEU A 158 -4.23 0.78 6.58
N ALA A 159 -3.51 1.46 5.68
CA ALA A 159 -3.23 2.88 5.79
C ALA A 159 -4.52 3.72 5.86
N GLY A 160 -5.52 3.38 5.04
CA GLY A 160 -6.86 3.98 5.10
C GLY A 160 -7.56 3.75 6.44
N THR A 161 -7.55 2.51 6.96
CA THR A 161 -8.09 2.18 8.29
C THR A 161 -7.41 2.97 9.40
N MET A 162 -6.09 3.20 9.29
CA MET A 162 -5.30 4.00 10.22
C MET A 162 -5.55 5.51 10.12
N GLY A 163 -6.38 5.97 9.17
CA GLY A 163 -6.76 7.37 9.00
C GLY A 163 -5.80 8.20 8.12
N HIS A 164 -4.97 7.55 7.30
CA HIS A 164 -4.12 8.25 6.32
C HIS A 164 -4.87 8.42 5.00
N GLY A 165 -4.94 9.63 4.47
CA GLY A 165 -5.40 9.95 3.11
C GLY A 165 -4.24 10.05 2.13
N GLU A 166 -3.06 10.36 2.65
CA GLU A 166 -1.80 10.54 1.93
C GLU A 166 -0.67 9.85 2.69
N VAL A 167 0.40 9.51 1.98
CA VAL A 167 1.60 8.88 2.54
C VAL A 167 2.86 9.49 1.94
N GLU A 168 3.96 9.46 2.69
CA GLU A 168 5.29 9.73 2.16
C GLU A 168 5.86 8.47 1.51
N ALA A 169 6.07 8.53 0.19
CA ALA A 169 6.65 7.45 -0.59
C ALA A 169 8.00 7.83 -1.18
N ILE A 170 8.88 6.85 -1.35
CA ILE A 170 10.10 7.03 -2.13
C ILE A 170 9.70 7.44 -3.55
N LYS A 171 10.28 8.53 -4.06
CA LYS A 171 10.08 8.98 -5.43
C LYS A 171 10.57 7.90 -6.40
N LYS A 172 9.84 7.69 -7.49
CA LYS A 172 10.26 6.74 -8.52
C LYS A 172 11.59 7.18 -9.11
N PRO A 173 12.62 6.33 -9.10
CA PRO A 173 13.88 6.66 -9.78
C PRO A 173 13.64 6.85 -11.28
N ARG A 174 14.26 7.88 -11.84
CA ARG A 174 14.25 8.16 -13.27
C ARG A 174 15.47 7.53 -13.92
N ILE A 175 15.27 6.56 -14.77
CA ILE A 175 16.33 5.79 -15.41
C ILE A 175 16.36 6.15 -16.90
N ALA A 176 17.41 6.84 -17.32
CA ALA A 176 17.65 7.11 -18.73
C ALA A 176 18.11 5.84 -19.45
N ILE A 177 17.66 5.66 -20.68
CA ILE A 177 18.05 4.53 -21.54
C ILE A 177 18.57 5.11 -22.85
N LEU A 178 19.84 4.83 -23.14
CA LEU A 178 20.54 5.31 -24.31
C LEU A 178 21.06 4.12 -25.11
N SER A 179 20.63 4.01 -26.36
CA SER A 179 21.22 3.10 -27.35
C SER A 179 22.16 3.88 -28.28
N THR A 180 23.31 3.30 -28.61
CA THR A 180 24.27 3.89 -29.54
C THR A 180 24.60 2.91 -30.67
N GLY A 181 24.75 3.40 -31.88
CA GLY A 181 25.07 2.64 -33.05
C GLY A 181 24.47 3.28 -34.34
N ASP A 182 25.31 3.58 -35.33
CA ASP A 182 24.88 4.17 -36.60
C ASP A 182 24.00 3.22 -37.42
N GLU A 183 24.06 1.93 -37.14
CA GLU A 183 23.21 0.89 -37.73
C GLU A 183 21.79 0.87 -37.22
N LEU A 184 21.52 1.55 -36.10
CA LEU A 184 20.22 1.45 -35.38
C LEU A 184 19.15 2.36 -35.95
N VAL A 185 18.01 1.79 -36.30
CA VAL A 185 16.84 2.50 -36.84
C VAL A 185 15.61 2.19 -36.01
N GLN A 186 14.76 3.18 -35.84
CA GLN A 186 13.51 2.99 -35.08
C GLN A 186 12.60 1.97 -35.78
N PRO A 187 11.97 1.05 -35.03
CA PRO A 187 10.98 0.10 -35.55
C PRO A 187 9.88 0.81 -36.34
N GLY A 188 9.50 0.21 -37.47
CA GLY A 188 8.50 0.78 -38.39
C GLY A 188 9.06 1.64 -39.50
N THR A 189 10.36 1.93 -39.48
CA THR A 189 11.08 2.62 -40.60
C THR A 189 11.58 1.58 -41.62
N GLU A 190 11.67 1.93 -42.89
CA GLU A 190 12.28 1.07 -43.91
C GLU A 190 13.80 0.97 -43.66
N LEU A 191 14.31 -0.26 -43.67
CA LEU A 191 15.75 -0.51 -43.45
C LEU A 191 16.57 -0.33 -44.73
N ALA A 192 17.63 0.45 -44.65
CA ALA A 192 18.68 0.46 -45.64
C ALA A 192 19.67 -0.72 -45.45
N PRO A 193 20.49 -1.07 -46.44
CA PRO A 193 21.50 -2.10 -46.28
C PRO A 193 22.44 -1.80 -45.09
N GLY A 194 22.65 -2.77 -44.22
CA GLY A 194 23.48 -2.63 -43.01
C GLY A 194 22.76 -2.10 -41.78
N GLN A 195 21.50 -1.68 -41.90
CA GLN A 195 20.70 -1.22 -40.75
C GLN A 195 19.93 -2.35 -40.09
N ILE A 196 19.68 -2.19 -38.79
CA ILE A 196 18.86 -3.08 -37.96
C ILE A 196 17.91 -2.25 -37.09
N TYR A 197 16.83 -2.86 -36.67
CA TYR A 197 15.90 -2.18 -35.73
C TYR A 197 16.45 -2.09 -34.33
N GLU A 198 16.34 -0.91 -33.73
CA GLU A 198 16.62 -0.66 -32.35
C GLU A 198 15.47 -1.27 -31.46
N SER A 199 15.76 -2.35 -30.77
CA SER A 199 14.81 -3.05 -29.92
C SER A 199 15.19 -3.05 -28.43
N ASN A 200 16.47 -2.81 -28.11
CA ASN A 200 17.00 -2.93 -26.79
C ASN A 200 16.43 -1.86 -25.83
N SER A 201 16.34 -0.61 -26.29
CA SER A 201 15.79 0.46 -25.43
C SER A 201 14.32 0.25 -25.11
N HIS A 202 13.54 -0.35 -26.02
CA HIS A 202 12.15 -0.71 -25.75
C HIS A 202 12.05 -1.80 -24.67
N ALA A 203 12.87 -2.85 -24.78
CA ALA A 203 12.90 -3.92 -23.79
C ALA A 203 13.36 -3.43 -22.42
N LEU A 204 14.45 -2.62 -22.39
CA LEU A 204 14.97 -2.05 -21.16
C LEU A 204 13.97 -1.09 -20.50
N ALA A 205 13.27 -0.25 -21.29
CA ALA A 205 12.26 0.65 -20.76
C ALA A 205 11.12 -0.13 -20.08
N SER A 206 10.59 -1.15 -20.77
CA SER A 206 9.56 -2.00 -20.21
C SER A 206 10.01 -2.71 -18.93
N LEU A 207 11.26 -3.16 -18.86
CA LEU A 207 11.83 -3.77 -17.67
C LEU A 207 11.95 -2.76 -16.52
N VAL A 208 12.47 -1.57 -16.76
CA VAL A 208 12.59 -0.48 -15.80
C VAL A 208 11.23 -0.09 -15.23
N GLU A 209 10.22 0.06 -16.08
CA GLU A 209 8.85 0.36 -15.66
C GLU A 209 8.23 -0.76 -14.81
N SER A 210 8.49 -2.03 -15.17
CA SER A 210 8.01 -3.18 -14.41
C SER A 210 8.61 -3.25 -13.00
N MET A 211 9.80 -2.66 -12.80
CA MET A 211 10.45 -2.52 -11.49
C MET A 211 9.93 -1.31 -10.68
N GLY A 212 8.96 -0.55 -11.21
CA GLY A 212 8.39 0.62 -10.53
C GLY A 212 9.19 1.90 -10.69
N CYS A 213 10.17 1.94 -11.60
CA CYS A 213 10.93 3.14 -11.95
C CYS A 213 10.27 3.89 -13.13
N GLU A 214 10.73 5.11 -13.41
CA GLU A 214 10.37 5.90 -14.59
C GLU A 214 11.43 5.69 -15.67
N ALA A 215 11.06 5.18 -16.84
CA ALA A 215 11.96 5.02 -17.96
C ALA A 215 11.97 6.29 -18.83
N VAL A 216 13.16 6.84 -19.08
CA VAL A 216 13.38 7.98 -19.98
C VAL A 216 14.19 7.50 -21.17
N ARG A 217 13.48 7.07 -22.23
CA ARG A 217 14.16 6.65 -23.46
C ARG A 217 14.68 7.86 -24.21
N HIS A 218 15.95 7.80 -24.61
CA HIS A 218 16.54 8.73 -25.56
C HIS A 218 16.65 8.06 -26.93
N GLU A 219 16.41 8.81 -27.98
CA GLU A 219 16.70 8.32 -29.33
C GLU A 219 18.20 7.96 -29.46
N SER A 220 18.53 6.98 -30.32
CA SER A 220 19.91 6.55 -30.47
C SER A 220 20.79 7.75 -30.83
N ALA A 221 21.88 7.93 -30.09
CA ALA A 221 22.91 8.90 -30.47
C ALA A 221 23.78 8.32 -31.60
N ASN A 222 24.09 9.15 -32.58
CA ASN A 222 25.11 8.80 -33.56
C ASN A 222 26.44 8.60 -32.84
N ASP A 223 27.37 7.84 -33.48
CA ASP A 223 28.71 7.59 -32.94
C ASP A 223 29.62 8.84 -33.06
N SER A 224 29.14 9.98 -32.51
CA SER A 224 29.85 11.25 -32.42
C SER A 224 30.10 11.60 -30.96
N MET A 225 31.37 11.89 -30.61
CA MET A 225 31.77 12.26 -29.25
C MET A 225 31.04 13.50 -28.71
N ASP A 226 30.83 14.50 -29.57
CA ASP A 226 30.20 15.76 -29.14
C ASP A 226 28.68 15.61 -28.93
N GLU A 227 28.01 14.85 -29.80
CA GLU A 227 26.59 14.51 -29.66
C GLU A 227 26.37 13.65 -28.42
N LEU A 228 27.22 12.64 -28.22
CA LEU A 228 27.10 11.76 -27.04
C LEU A 228 27.32 12.52 -25.73
N ARG A 229 28.27 13.46 -25.65
CA ARG A 229 28.43 14.34 -24.49
C ARG A 229 27.22 15.20 -24.23
N THR A 230 26.69 15.85 -25.27
CA THR A 230 25.47 16.66 -25.16
C THR A 230 24.29 15.84 -24.67
N THR A 231 24.16 14.62 -25.18
CA THR A 231 23.11 13.67 -24.75
C THR A 231 23.29 13.30 -23.29
N LEU A 232 24.48 12.90 -22.86
CA LEU A 232 24.75 12.56 -21.46
C LEU A 232 24.51 13.74 -20.52
N ASP A 233 24.85 14.96 -20.91
CA ASP A 233 24.56 16.17 -20.15
C ASP A 233 23.05 16.38 -19.98
N THR A 234 22.24 16.15 -21.02
CA THR A 234 20.77 16.24 -20.90
C THR A 234 20.18 15.16 -20.00
N LEU A 235 20.78 13.98 -19.97
CA LEU A 235 20.37 12.84 -19.15
C LEU A 235 20.90 12.91 -17.72
N SER A 236 21.77 13.87 -17.39
CA SER A 236 22.33 14.06 -16.05
C SER A 236 21.28 14.36 -14.95
N THR A 237 20.06 14.73 -15.34
CA THR A 237 18.93 14.92 -14.44
C THR A 237 18.23 13.60 -14.04
N CYS A 238 18.62 12.47 -14.63
CA CYS A 238 18.15 11.15 -14.26
C CYS A 238 19.00 10.56 -13.13
N ASP A 239 18.42 9.65 -12.36
CA ASP A 239 19.11 9.01 -11.23
C ASP A 239 20.13 7.95 -11.68
N ALA A 240 19.93 7.37 -12.85
CA ALA A 240 20.89 6.47 -13.51
C ALA A 240 20.71 6.49 -15.03
N ILE A 241 21.75 6.04 -15.72
CA ILE A 241 21.76 5.88 -17.18
C ILE A 241 22.12 4.43 -17.50
N LEU A 242 21.26 3.76 -18.29
CA LEU A 242 21.54 2.46 -18.88
C LEU A 242 21.94 2.66 -20.34
N THR A 243 23.08 2.15 -20.73
CA THR A 243 23.56 2.21 -22.12
C THR A 243 23.51 0.84 -22.77
N SER A 244 23.02 0.78 -24.01
CA SER A 244 23.04 -0.41 -24.85
C SER A 244 23.88 -0.09 -26.12
N GLY A 245 25.04 -0.73 -26.24
CA GLY A 245 26.04 -0.41 -27.25
C GLY A 245 27.16 0.49 -26.75
N GLY A 246 28.22 0.67 -27.52
CA GLY A 246 29.33 1.60 -27.27
C GLY A 246 30.19 1.34 -26.03
N VAL A 247 30.12 0.15 -25.38
CA VAL A 247 30.76 -0.15 -24.07
C VAL A 247 31.81 -1.27 -24.13
N SER A 248 32.13 -1.82 -25.33
CA SER A 248 33.08 -2.92 -25.49
C SER A 248 34.53 -2.40 -25.70
N MET A 249 35.34 -3.13 -26.39
CA MET A 249 36.78 -2.85 -26.63
C MET A 249 37.05 -2.30 -28.02
N GLY A 250 36.02 -1.98 -28.81
CA GLY A 250 36.14 -1.45 -30.16
C GLY A 250 36.67 -0.01 -30.21
N GLU A 251 37.25 0.38 -31.31
CA GLU A 251 37.71 1.76 -31.54
C GLU A 251 36.57 2.78 -31.47
N TRP A 252 35.35 2.36 -31.77
CA TRP A 252 34.12 3.16 -31.80
C TRP A 252 33.27 3.11 -30.52
N ASP A 253 33.77 2.44 -29.46
CA ASP A 253 33.07 2.39 -28.17
C ASP A 253 33.26 3.69 -27.38
N LEU A 254 32.50 4.71 -27.78
CA LEU A 254 32.66 6.09 -27.32
C LEU A 254 32.15 6.33 -25.90
N VAL A 255 31.09 5.63 -25.48
CA VAL A 255 30.51 5.77 -24.11
C VAL A 255 31.57 5.58 -23.04
N ARG A 256 32.39 4.53 -23.17
CA ARG A 256 33.48 4.24 -22.23
C ARG A 256 34.59 5.28 -22.20
N LYS A 257 34.80 6.03 -23.32
CA LYS A 257 35.84 7.06 -23.40
C LYS A 257 35.38 8.38 -22.75
N ILE A 258 34.07 8.58 -22.61
CA ILE A 258 33.50 9.78 -22.04
C ILE A 258 33.28 9.63 -20.52
N MET A 259 32.87 8.43 -20.07
CA MET A 259 32.71 8.07 -18.65
C MET A 259 34.03 7.69 -17.99
#